data_9acf8a1897a97a70d89100067d7f5485
#
_entry.id   9acf8a1897a97a70d89100067d7f5485
#
_cell.length_a   1.000
_cell.length_b   1.000
_cell.length_c   1.000
_cell.angle_alpha   90.00
_cell.angle_beta   90.00
_cell.angle_gamma   90.00
#
_symmetry.space_group_name_H-M   'P 1'
#
loop_
_entity.id
_entity.type
_entity.pdbx_description
1 polymer ?
#
loop_
_entity_poly.entity_id
_entity_poly.type
_entity_poly.pdbx_seq_one_letter_code
_entity_poly.pdbx_strand_id
1 'polypeptide(L)'
;MPYRIKYSPDAEDHLRTLTARQQRIILDTLDEQIVREPTVETRNRKPMRPNPLAPWELRIGSLRVYYDVEEEPEPVVFIRAVGVKLGNRVRIGREVIEL
;
A
#
# COMPACT_ATOMS: atom_id res chain seq x y z
N MET A 1 -11.35 16.53 -3.84
CA MET A 1 -10.34 16.88 -2.83
C MET A 1 -9.33 15.76 -2.69
N PRO A 2 -8.04 16.07 -2.53
CA PRO A 2 -7.05 15.00 -2.35
C PRO A 2 -7.23 14.34 -0.98
N TYR A 3 -6.94 13.05 -0.95
CA TYR A 3 -6.96 12.28 0.28
C TYR A 3 -5.69 12.54 1.08
N ARG A 4 -5.82 12.56 2.41
CA ARG A 4 -4.67 12.53 3.29
C ARG A 4 -4.17 11.10 3.39
N ILE A 5 -2.85 10.91 3.47
CA ILE A 5 -2.25 9.59 3.62
C ILE A 5 -1.73 9.45 5.04
N LYS A 6 -2.18 8.42 5.72
CA LYS A 6 -1.71 8.05 7.05
C LYS A 6 -1.11 6.66 7.00
N TYR A 7 -0.08 6.42 7.77
CA TYR A 7 0.62 5.14 7.85
C TYR A 7 0.36 4.50 9.20
N SER A 8 -0.03 3.21 9.18
CA SER A 8 -0.11 2.47 10.43
C SER A 8 1.31 2.27 10.99
N PRO A 9 1.44 2.03 12.32
CA PRO A 9 2.75 1.69 12.89
C PRO A 9 3.40 0.50 12.20
N ASP A 10 2.61 -0.52 11.83
CA ASP A 10 3.11 -1.69 11.11
C ASP A 10 3.66 -1.30 9.74
N ALA A 11 2.93 -0.46 8.99
CA ALA A 11 3.39 0.00 7.69
C ALA A 11 4.69 0.80 7.78
N GLU A 12 4.83 1.62 8.81
CA GLU A 12 6.06 2.34 9.05
C GLU A 12 7.24 1.39 9.30
N ASP A 13 7.02 0.35 10.10
CA ASP A 13 8.03 -0.69 10.34
C ASP A 13 8.37 -1.44 9.05
N HIS A 14 7.36 -1.77 8.24
CA HIS A 14 7.59 -2.43 6.95
C HIS A 14 8.46 -1.56 6.04
N LEU A 15 8.19 -0.26 5.97
CA LEU A 15 8.99 0.67 5.17
C LEU A 15 10.46 0.64 5.59
N ARG A 16 10.75 0.54 6.88
CA ARG A 16 12.13 0.50 7.37
C ARG A 16 12.90 -0.73 6.89
N THR A 17 12.21 -1.79 6.48
CA THR A 17 12.87 -3.00 5.94
C THR A 17 13.27 -2.84 4.47
N LEU A 18 12.85 -1.76 3.83
CA LEU A 18 13.12 -1.49 2.42
C LEU A 18 14.32 -0.57 2.26
N THR A 19 14.91 -0.57 1.07
CA THR A 19 15.98 0.37 0.76
C THR A 19 15.44 1.80 0.70
N ALA A 20 16.30 2.78 0.85
CA ALA A 20 15.91 4.19 0.73
C ALA A 20 15.28 4.48 -0.63
N ARG A 21 15.81 3.87 -1.70
CA ARG A 21 15.27 4.01 -3.04
C ARG A 21 13.85 3.44 -3.15
N GLN A 22 13.63 2.25 -2.60
CA GLN A 22 12.31 1.63 -2.60
C GLN A 22 11.31 2.46 -1.81
N GLN A 23 11.70 2.98 -0.67
CA GLN A 23 10.86 3.87 0.13
C GLN A 23 10.46 5.11 -0.66
N ARG A 24 11.40 5.74 -1.35
CA ARG A 24 11.13 6.93 -2.17
C ARG A 24 10.16 6.62 -3.30
N ILE A 25 10.36 5.50 -3.99
CA ILE A 25 9.45 5.08 -5.07
C ILE A 25 8.02 4.93 -4.55
N ILE A 26 7.85 4.30 -3.40
CA ILE A 26 6.53 4.13 -2.80
C ILE A 26 5.91 5.48 -2.46
N LEU A 27 6.63 6.34 -1.75
CA LEU A 27 6.11 7.64 -1.33
C LEU A 27 5.72 8.51 -2.52
N ASP A 28 6.56 8.56 -3.55
CA ASP A 28 6.27 9.32 -4.76
C ASP A 28 5.05 8.78 -5.49
N THR A 29 4.92 7.46 -5.60
CA THR A 29 3.77 6.86 -6.28
C THR A 29 2.47 7.10 -5.52
N LEU A 30 2.50 7.04 -4.19
CA LEU A 30 1.33 7.35 -3.38
C LEU A 30 0.89 8.79 -3.60
N ASP A 31 1.81 9.73 -3.62
CA ASP A 31 1.51 11.14 -3.86
C ASP A 31 0.96 11.40 -5.26
N GLU A 32 1.43 10.68 -6.27
CA GLU A 32 0.98 10.85 -7.64
C GLU A 32 -0.36 10.19 -7.93
N GLN A 33 -0.59 9.00 -7.39
CA GLN A 33 -1.73 8.18 -7.79
C GLN A 33 -2.81 8.04 -6.72
N ILE A 34 -2.41 7.73 -5.50
CA ILE A 34 -3.36 7.33 -4.47
C ILE A 34 -4.07 8.53 -3.85
N VAL A 35 -3.40 9.66 -3.75
CA VAL A 35 -3.96 10.88 -3.17
C VAL A 35 -5.25 11.32 -3.89
N ARG A 36 -5.37 11.04 -5.17
CA ARG A 36 -6.52 11.52 -5.97
C ARG A 36 -7.58 10.46 -6.21
N GLU A 37 -7.18 9.23 -6.47
CA GLU A 37 -8.10 8.18 -6.93
C GLU A 37 -7.81 6.83 -6.28
N PRO A 38 -7.88 6.75 -4.93
CA PRO A 38 -7.47 5.52 -4.24
C PRO A 38 -8.40 4.33 -4.50
N THR A 39 -9.66 4.56 -4.88
CA THR A 39 -10.65 3.50 -5.10
C THR A 39 -11.00 3.29 -6.56
N VAL A 40 -10.23 3.85 -7.48
CA VAL A 40 -10.40 3.60 -8.91
C VAL A 40 -9.51 2.44 -9.32
N GLU A 41 -10.11 1.34 -9.77
CA GLU A 41 -9.34 0.19 -10.23
C GLU A 41 -8.57 0.52 -11.50
N THR A 42 -7.28 0.18 -11.50
CA THR A 42 -6.41 0.31 -12.67
C THR A 42 -5.61 -0.97 -12.81
N ARG A 43 -4.73 -1.04 -13.82
CA ARG A 43 -3.84 -2.19 -13.98
C ARG A 43 -3.03 -2.49 -12.73
N ASN A 44 -2.60 -1.45 -12.01
CA ASN A 44 -1.72 -1.60 -10.84
C ASN A 44 -2.42 -1.33 -9.51
N ARG A 45 -3.69 -1.00 -9.53
CA ARG A 45 -4.49 -0.67 -8.34
C ARG A 45 -5.72 -1.54 -8.34
N LYS A 46 -5.80 -2.49 -7.41
CA LYS A 46 -6.80 -3.54 -7.43
C LYS A 46 -7.52 -3.68 -6.08
N PRO A 47 -8.85 -3.85 -6.10
CA PRO A 47 -9.53 -4.33 -4.90
C PRO A 47 -9.10 -5.78 -4.63
N MET A 48 -8.99 -6.12 -3.36
CA MET A 48 -8.58 -7.46 -2.94
C MET A 48 -9.76 -8.25 -2.39
N ARG A 49 -9.65 -9.58 -2.46
CA ARG A 49 -10.56 -10.45 -1.74
C ARG A 49 -10.38 -10.24 -0.25
N PRO A 50 -11.38 -10.59 0.59
CA PRO A 50 -11.20 -10.51 2.04
C PRO A 50 -9.91 -11.17 2.49
N ASN A 51 -9.10 -10.45 3.26
CA ASN A 51 -7.80 -10.89 3.72
C ASN A 51 -7.43 -10.08 4.98
N PRO A 52 -6.40 -10.50 5.74
CA PRO A 52 -6.07 -9.82 6.98
C PRO A 52 -5.32 -8.49 6.80
N LEU A 53 -4.93 -8.11 5.58
CA LEU A 53 -4.14 -6.90 5.37
C LEU A 53 -4.99 -5.67 5.10
N ALA A 54 -5.72 -5.65 3.99
CA ALA A 54 -6.44 -4.46 3.56
C ALA A 54 -7.32 -4.75 2.35
N PRO A 55 -8.33 -3.88 2.06
CA PRO A 55 -9.17 -4.07 0.88
C PRO A 55 -8.53 -3.71 -0.46
N TRP A 56 -7.43 -2.94 -0.48
CA TRP A 56 -6.81 -2.51 -1.73
C TRP A 56 -5.32 -2.83 -1.79
N GLU A 57 -4.85 -3.13 -3.00
CA GLU A 57 -3.43 -3.37 -3.29
C GLU A 57 -2.97 -2.43 -4.40
N LEU A 58 -1.84 -1.76 -4.18
CA LEU A 58 -1.13 -1.01 -5.21
C LEU A 58 0.15 -1.77 -5.57
N ARG A 59 0.36 -1.98 -6.85
CA ARG A 59 1.52 -2.68 -7.39
C ARG A 59 2.47 -1.66 -8.03
N ILE A 60 3.73 -1.66 -7.59
CA ILE A 60 4.77 -0.77 -8.12
C ILE A 60 5.97 -1.66 -8.43
N GLY A 61 6.04 -2.21 -9.66
CA GLY A 61 7.03 -3.25 -9.96
C GLY A 61 6.86 -4.43 -9.02
N SER A 62 7.90 -4.79 -8.30
CA SER A 62 7.82 -5.84 -7.28
C SER A 62 7.33 -5.35 -5.93
N LEU A 63 7.18 -4.04 -5.74
CA LEU A 63 6.71 -3.48 -4.48
C LEU A 63 5.20 -3.60 -4.37
N ARG A 64 4.71 -3.75 -3.15
CA ARG A 64 3.28 -3.87 -2.86
C ARG A 64 2.92 -2.97 -1.70
N VAL A 65 1.83 -2.21 -1.88
CA VAL A 65 1.28 -1.35 -0.83
C VAL A 65 -0.17 -1.75 -0.61
N TYR A 66 -0.54 -2.00 0.63
CA TYR A 66 -1.89 -2.42 0.99
C TYR A 66 -2.53 -1.34 1.81
N TYR A 67 -3.74 -0.91 1.40
CA TYR A 67 -4.35 0.25 2.02
C TYR A 67 -5.87 0.12 2.14
N ASP A 68 -6.41 0.93 3.02
CA ASP A 68 -7.83 1.12 3.25
C ASP A 68 -8.17 2.58 3.02
N VAL A 69 -9.45 2.87 2.77
CA VAL A 69 -9.91 4.22 2.45
C VAL A 69 -11.12 4.56 3.29
N GLU A 70 -11.12 5.74 3.90
CA GLU A 70 -12.29 6.31 4.57
C GLU A 70 -12.64 7.63 3.92
N GLU A 71 -13.95 7.84 3.71
CA GLU A 71 -14.46 9.09 3.15
C GLU A 71 -14.91 10.07 4.21
N GLU A 72 -15.43 9.56 5.33
CA GLU A 72 -15.96 10.35 6.43
C GLU A 72 -15.20 10.06 7.73
N PRO A 73 -14.98 11.04 8.60
CA PRO A 73 -15.38 12.45 8.49
C PRO A 73 -14.58 13.25 7.48
N GLU A 74 -13.42 12.73 7.06
CA GLU A 74 -12.59 13.34 6.02
C GLU A 74 -11.97 12.27 5.13
N PRO A 75 -11.63 12.59 3.87
CA PRO A 75 -11.02 11.59 2.98
C PRO A 75 -9.60 11.24 3.42
N VAL A 76 -9.40 10.00 3.81
CA VAL A 76 -8.11 9.48 4.29
C VAL A 76 -7.82 8.13 3.67
N VAL A 77 -6.57 7.93 3.27
CA VAL A 77 -6.03 6.64 2.88
C VAL A 77 -5.13 6.14 4.01
N PHE A 78 -5.42 4.96 4.54
CA PHE A 78 -4.62 4.33 5.58
C PHE A 78 -3.73 3.26 4.97
N ILE A 79 -2.43 3.46 5.00
CA ILE A 79 -1.47 2.44 4.55
C ILE A 79 -1.32 1.43 5.68
N ARG A 80 -1.74 0.19 5.40
CA ARG A 80 -1.78 -0.89 6.40
C ARG A 80 -0.53 -1.75 6.37
N ALA A 81 0.02 -2.00 5.19
CA ALA A 81 1.18 -2.86 5.03
C ALA A 81 1.94 -2.50 3.76
N VAL A 82 3.23 -2.81 3.75
CA VAL A 82 4.10 -2.60 2.60
C VAL A 82 4.98 -3.84 2.45
N GLY A 83 5.16 -4.30 1.22
CA GLY A 83 5.95 -5.50 0.99
C GLY A 83 6.60 -5.58 -0.38
N VAL A 84 7.26 -6.72 -0.61
CA VAL A 84 7.95 -7.03 -1.86
C VAL A 84 7.46 -8.40 -2.34
N LYS A 85 7.04 -8.47 -3.59
CA LYS A 85 6.61 -9.74 -4.18
C LYS A 85 7.81 -10.63 -4.47
N LEU A 86 7.72 -11.88 -4.01
CA LEU A 86 8.74 -12.93 -4.17
C LEU A 86 8.05 -14.13 -4.83
N GLY A 87 8.03 -14.17 -6.17
CA GLY A 87 7.29 -15.22 -6.87
C GLY A 87 5.79 -15.10 -6.61
N ASN A 88 5.19 -16.14 -6.04
CA ASN A 88 3.76 -16.16 -5.68
C ASN A 88 3.51 -15.77 -4.21
N ARG A 89 4.53 -15.28 -3.53
CA ARG A 89 4.44 -14.84 -2.13
C ARG A 89 4.78 -13.38 -2.01
N VAL A 90 4.47 -12.78 -0.86
CA VAL A 90 4.83 -11.40 -0.55
C VAL A 90 5.55 -11.37 0.79
N ARG A 91 6.72 -10.74 0.81
CA ARG A 91 7.40 -10.45 2.07
C ARG A 91 6.88 -9.12 2.59
N ILE A 92 6.26 -9.14 3.76
CA ILE A 92 5.74 -7.96 4.44
C ILE A 92 6.53 -7.77 5.72
N GLY A 93 7.32 -6.69 5.76
CA GLY A 93 8.29 -6.54 6.82
C GLY A 93 9.31 -7.69 6.75
N ARG A 94 9.31 -8.53 7.78
CA ARG A 94 10.21 -9.69 7.85
C ARG A 94 9.50 -11.02 7.66
N GLU A 95 8.21 -10.98 7.40
CA GLU A 95 7.39 -12.18 7.21
C GLU A 95 7.09 -12.41 5.75
N VAL A 96 7.09 -13.66 5.33
CA VAL A 96 6.68 -14.06 3.98
C VAL A 96 5.31 -14.70 4.09
N ILE A 97 4.34 -14.18 3.35
CA ILE A 97 2.96 -14.64 3.40
C ILE A 97 2.45 -14.97 2.00
N GLU A 98 1.40 -15.75 1.94
CA GLU A 98 0.65 -16.04 0.72
C GLU A 98 -0.67 -15.29 0.78
N LEU A 99 -1.00 -14.63 -0.30
CA LEU A 99 -2.26 -13.86 -0.41
C LEU A 99 -3.19 -14.46 -1.44
#